data_8e04f1280ffdac65b17b95e2d97723be
#
_entry.id   8e04f1280ffdac65b17b95e2d97723be
#
_cell.length_a   1.000
_cell.length_b   1.000
_cell.length_c   1.000
_cell.angle_alpha   90.00
_cell.angle_beta   90.00
_cell.angle_gamma   90.00
#
_symmetry.space_group_name_H-M   'P 1'
#
loop_
_entity.id
_entity.type
_entity.pdbx_description
1 polymer ?
#
loop_
_entity_poly.entity_id
_entity_poly.type
_entity_poly.pdbx_seq_one_letter_code
_entity_poly.pdbx_strand_id
1 'polypeptide(L)'
;MSLVDFVKKQLIDILEWTEDDDETLVWRFPTADREIQQGAQLVVRETQTALFVDEGRIADLFGPGRYTIRTENLPVLTDLRHWTKGFESPFKSEVYFFSTRLRLNQTWGTANPITVRDHEFGAARVRAFGIYSYRIADARRFFAKVSGTRASYGVDELEGQLRSTLVTTFAVHLGESDVPFLDMAGKQDALAAAVQAKAAPFFTDLGLALETFQVQSVSLPDALEERLDERIGMGFAGDLGRYGQFQAARSVPIAAAAGGTAGAGVGMGVGVAMGQAMAHAVTPAAAAKVVCPACNAALDRASKFCPECGGPLA
;
A
#
# COMPACT_ATOMS: atom_id res chain seq x y z
N MET A 1 -48.50 -30.57 -17.96
CA MET A 1 -47.47 -31.01 -17.00
C MET A 1 -46.95 -32.33 -17.50
N SER A 2 -45.69 -32.37 -17.95
CA SER A 2 -45.07 -33.61 -18.46
C SER A 2 -44.73 -34.51 -17.29
N LEU A 3 -44.84 -35.85 -17.48
CA LEU A 3 -44.33 -36.84 -16.52
C LEU A 3 -42.88 -36.62 -16.11
N VAL A 4 -42.08 -35.99 -16.98
CA VAL A 4 -40.68 -35.59 -16.74
C VAL A 4 -40.58 -34.45 -15.73
N ASP A 5 -41.54 -33.52 -15.73
CA ASP A 5 -41.58 -32.42 -14.76
C ASP A 5 -42.03 -32.89 -13.37
N PHE A 6 -42.86 -33.92 -13.35
CA PHE A 6 -43.30 -34.55 -12.10
C PHE A 6 -42.19 -35.39 -11.43
N VAL A 7 -41.38 -36.10 -12.24
CA VAL A 7 -40.24 -36.87 -11.73
C VAL A 7 -39.10 -35.95 -11.28
N LYS A 8 -38.87 -34.80 -11.95
CA LYS A 8 -37.91 -33.80 -11.51
C LYS A 8 -38.25 -33.14 -10.17
N LYS A 9 -39.56 -33.02 -9.83
CA LYS A 9 -40.03 -32.53 -8.52
C LYS A 9 -39.81 -33.51 -7.36
N GLN A 10 -39.45 -34.74 -7.63
CA GLN A 10 -39.22 -35.78 -6.58
C GLN A 10 -37.73 -35.97 -6.24
N LEU A 11 -36.81 -35.30 -6.95
CA LEU A 11 -35.39 -35.30 -6.60
C LEU A 11 -35.17 -34.25 -5.52
N ILE A 12 -34.59 -34.65 -4.40
CA ILE A 12 -34.16 -33.75 -3.32
C ILE A 12 -33.21 -32.70 -3.93
N ASP A 13 -33.60 -31.43 -3.84
CA ASP A 13 -32.74 -30.33 -4.31
C ASP A 13 -31.48 -30.24 -3.45
N ILE A 14 -30.33 -30.23 -4.12
CA ILE A 14 -29.05 -29.96 -3.47
C ILE A 14 -28.70 -28.51 -3.74
N LEU A 15 -28.64 -27.71 -2.68
CA LEU A 15 -28.27 -26.33 -2.70
C LEU A 15 -26.77 -26.24 -2.36
N GLU A 16 -25.95 -26.05 -3.35
CA GLU A 16 -24.50 -25.90 -3.17
C GLU A 16 -23.93 -24.88 -4.15
N TRP A 17 -22.79 -24.32 -3.80
CA TRP A 17 -22.02 -23.46 -4.66
C TRP A 17 -20.61 -23.99 -4.80
N THR A 18 -20.14 -24.13 -6.04
CA THR A 18 -18.74 -24.35 -6.36
C THR A 18 -18.19 -23.02 -6.88
N GLU A 19 -17.20 -22.48 -6.20
CA GLU A 19 -16.55 -21.24 -6.60
C GLU A 19 -15.65 -21.52 -7.81
N ASP A 20 -16.11 -21.11 -9.01
CA ASP A 20 -15.39 -21.34 -10.27
C ASP A 20 -14.39 -20.23 -10.57
N ASP A 21 -14.47 -19.11 -9.85
CA ASP A 21 -13.60 -17.95 -9.97
C ASP A 21 -13.17 -17.41 -8.61
N ASP A 22 -12.20 -16.48 -8.64
CA ASP A 22 -11.71 -15.78 -7.45
C ASP A 22 -12.35 -14.39 -7.30
N GLU A 23 -13.24 -13.97 -8.18
CA GLU A 23 -13.79 -12.63 -8.23
C GLU A 23 -15.14 -12.52 -7.55
N THR A 24 -15.91 -13.61 -7.50
CA THR A 24 -17.23 -13.63 -6.89
C THR A 24 -17.14 -13.71 -5.36
N LEU A 25 -17.76 -12.73 -4.69
CA LEU A 25 -17.87 -12.66 -3.23
C LEU A 25 -19.19 -13.25 -2.72
N VAL A 26 -20.26 -12.97 -3.44
CA VAL A 26 -21.62 -13.41 -3.08
C VAL A 26 -22.31 -13.96 -4.32
N TRP A 27 -22.99 -15.08 -4.13
CA TRP A 27 -23.76 -15.71 -5.17
C TRP A 27 -25.09 -16.22 -4.62
N ARG A 28 -26.19 -15.85 -5.29
CA ARG A 28 -27.52 -16.32 -4.96
C ARG A 28 -27.80 -17.61 -5.74
N PHE A 29 -28.17 -18.66 -5.03
CA PHE A 29 -28.56 -19.92 -5.66
C PHE A 29 -29.79 -19.70 -6.58
N PRO A 30 -29.73 -20.12 -7.84
CA PRO A 30 -30.83 -19.96 -8.79
C PRO A 30 -31.94 -20.98 -8.48
N THR A 31 -32.96 -20.58 -7.75
CA THR A 31 -34.17 -21.39 -7.52
C THR A 31 -35.21 -21.06 -8.57
N ALA A 32 -35.88 -22.10 -9.10
CA ALA A 32 -37.06 -21.90 -9.92
C ALA A 32 -38.17 -21.27 -9.06
N ASP A 33 -38.78 -20.20 -9.52
CA ASP A 33 -39.84 -19.47 -8.84
C ASP A 33 -39.50 -18.97 -7.40
N ARG A 34 -38.21 -19.01 -7.01
CA ARG A 34 -37.73 -18.73 -5.64
C ARG A 34 -38.32 -19.67 -4.58
N GLU A 35 -38.61 -20.90 -4.98
CA GLU A 35 -39.16 -21.92 -4.10
C GLU A 35 -38.08 -22.93 -3.74
N ILE A 36 -37.89 -23.17 -2.45
CA ILE A 36 -37.01 -24.21 -1.93
C ILE A 36 -37.90 -25.34 -1.38
N GLN A 37 -37.65 -26.54 -1.87
CA GLN A 37 -38.45 -27.70 -1.44
C GLN A 37 -38.11 -28.09 0.01
N GLN A 38 -39.12 -28.49 0.76
CA GLN A 38 -38.90 -29.04 2.08
C GLN A 38 -38.09 -30.34 1.99
N GLY A 39 -37.04 -30.45 2.78
CA GLY A 39 -36.13 -31.60 2.73
C GLY A 39 -34.92 -31.37 1.82
N ALA A 40 -34.82 -30.21 1.13
CA ALA A 40 -33.63 -29.83 0.37
C ALA A 40 -32.36 -29.93 1.22
N GLN A 41 -31.25 -30.33 0.59
CA GLN A 41 -29.96 -30.45 1.23
C GLN A 41 -29.11 -29.21 0.93
N LEU A 42 -28.79 -28.44 1.95
CA LEU A 42 -27.85 -27.32 1.85
C LEU A 42 -26.44 -27.81 2.19
N VAL A 43 -25.51 -27.66 1.26
CA VAL A 43 -24.08 -27.99 1.44
C VAL A 43 -23.28 -26.71 1.42
N VAL A 44 -22.68 -26.37 2.56
CA VAL A 44 -21.81 -25.21 2.73
C VAL A 44 -20.38 -25.71 2.90
N ARG A 45 -19.47 -25.23 2.05
CA ARG A 45 -18.07 -25.64 2.06
C ARG A 45 -17.30 -24.89 3.15
N GLU A 46 -16.10 -25.37 3.51
CA GLU A 46 -15.24 -24.78 4.57
C GLU A 46 -14.92 -23.30 4.36
N THR A 47 -14.87 -22.85 3.11
CA THR A 47 -14.58 -21.48 2.73
C THR A 47 -15.82 -20.63 2.48
N GLN A 48 -16.99 -21.10 2.93
CA GLN A 48 -18.26 -20.46 2.62
C GLN A 48 -19.12 -20.28 3.87
N THR A 49 -20.06 -19.36 3.75
CA THR A 49 -21.19 -19.20 4.65
C THR A 49 -22.44 -19.03 3.79
N ALA A 50 -23.54 -19.68 4.15
CA ALA A 50 -24.81 -19.52 3.47
C ALA A 50 -25.79 -18.74 4.33
N LEU A 51 -26.45 -17.76 3.73
CA LEU A 51 -27.50 -16.94 4.32
C LEU A 51 -28.84 -17.35 3.73
N PHE A 52 -29.76 -17.74 4.60
CA PHE A 52 -31.13 -18.05 4.23
C PHE A 52 -32.01 -16.83 4.43
N VAL A 53 -32.67 -16.39 3.37
CA VAL A 53 -33.56 -15.23 3.38
C VAL A 53 -34.98 -15.71 3.08
N ASP A 54 -35.90 -15.45 3.98
CA ASP A 54 -37.30 -15.81 3.86
C ASP A 54 -38.15 -14.55 3.81
N GLU A 55 -39.02 -14.42 2.81
CA GLU A 55 -39.87 -13.26 2.58
C GLU A 55 -39.12 -11.90 2.70
N GLY A 56 -37.87 -11.88 2.26
CA GLY A 56 -37.02 -10.67 2.31
C GLY A 56 -36.36 -10.40 3.67
N ARG A 57 -36.51 -11.29 4.64
CA ARG A 57 -35.84 -11.21 5.95
C ARG A 57 -34.78 -12.26 6.10
N ILE A 58 -33.66 -11.89 6.70
CA ILE A 58 -32.61 -12.85 7.06
C ILE A 58 -33.18 -13.78 8.13
N ALA A 59 -33.40 -15.05 7.75
CA ALA A 59 -33.93 -16.05 8.63
C ALA A 59 -32.82 -16.78 9.39
N ASP A 60 -31.78 -17.28 8.66
CA ASP A 60 -30.72 -18.04 9.29
C ASP A 60 -29.37 -17.89 8.58
N LEU A 61 -28.29 -18.29 9.28
CA LEU A 61 -26.91 -18.27 8.81
C LEU A 61 -26.28 -19.63 9.05
N PHE A 62 -25.78 -20.27 7.98
CA PHE A 62 -25.18 -21.60 8.02
C PHE A 62 -23.68 -21.51 7.76
N GLY A 63 -22.90 -22.02 8.71
CA GLY A 63 -21.47 -22.26 8.53
C GLY A 63 -21.20 -23.51 7.69
N PRO A 64 -19.91 -23.93 7.58
CA PRO A 64 -19.55 -25.14 6.86
C PRO A 64 -20.28 -26.39 7.39
N GLY A 65 -20.78 -27.22 6.46
CA GLY A 65 -21.48 -28.45 6.79
C GLY A 65 -22.61 -28.80 5.82
N ARG A 66 -23.30 -29.87 6.15
CA ARG A 66 -24.51 -30.32 5.42
C ARG A 66 -25.72 -30.13 6.32
N TYR A 67 -26.73 -29.47 5.81
CA TYR A 67 -27.99 -29.19 6.52
C TYR A 67 -29.18 -29.66 5.70
N THR A 68 -30.18 -30.24 6.38
CA THR A 68 -31.46 -30.52 5.76
C THR A 68 -32.43 -29.39 6.09
N ILE A 69 -32.90 -28.70 5.07
CA ILE A 69 -33.82 -27.57 5.23
C ILE A 69 -35.21 -28.14 5.56
N ARG A 70 -35.60 -27.98 6.82
CA ARG A 70 -36.94 -28.35 7.34
C ARG A 70 -37.44 -27.16 8.14
N THR A 71 -38.75 -26.91 8.05
CA THR A 71 -39.42 -25.87 8.85
C THR A 71 -39.22 -26.02 10.36
N GLU A 72 -38.99 -27.24 10.82
CA GLU A 72 -38.82 -27.58 12.24
C GLU A 72 -37.41 -27.27 12.78
N ASN A 73 -36.40 -27.15 11.91
CA ASN A 73 -35.02 -27.05 12.31
C ASN A 73 -34.44 -25.61 12.20
N LEU A 74 -35.26 -24.67 11.76
CA LEU A 74 -34.80 -23.26 11.63
C LEU A 74 -35.22 -22.48 12.89
N PRO A 75 -34.28 -22.05 13.76
CA PRO A 75 -34.60 -21.48 15.08
C PRO A 75 -35.46 -20.22 15.02
N VAL A 76 -35.44 -19.49 13.92
CA VAL A 76 -36.24 -18.27 13.74
C VAL A 76 -37.64 -18.57 13.25
N LEU A 77 -37.86 -19.73 12.63
CA LEU A 77 -39.19 -20.15 12.15
C LEU A 77 -40.10 -20.70 13.27
N THR A 78 -39.56 -20.99 14.46
CA THR A 78 -40.37 -21.38 15.64
C THR A 78 -41.24 -20.23 16.16
N ASP A 79 -40.94 -18.98 15.85
CA ASP A 79 -41.79 -17.83 16.20
C ASP A 79 -42.93 -17.58 15.18
N LEU A 80 -42.91 -18.25 14.03
CA LEU A 80 -43.97 -18.23 13.03
C LEU A 80 -45.07 -19.24 13.38
N ARG A 81 -45.58 -19.21 14.62
CA ARG A 81 -46.71 -20.01 15.12
C ARG A 81 -48.04 -19.81 14.38
N HIS A 82 -48.05 -18.98 13.33
CA HIS A 82 -49.24 -18.79 12.49
C HIS A 82 -49.28 -19.65 11.21
N TRP A 83 -48.40 -20.63 11.12
CA TRP A 83 -48.30 -21.53 9.98
C TRP A 83 -49.21 -22.74 10.05
N THR A 84 -50.47 -22.50 10.35
CA THR A 84 -51.52 -23.55 10.33
C THR A 84 -52.19 -23.69 8.97
N LYS A 85 -51.70 -23.07 7.92
CA LYS A 85 -52.21 -23.31 6.56
C LYS A 85 -51.34 -24.34 5.86
N GLY A 86 -51.88 -25.55 5.77
CA GLY A 86 -51.23 -26.74 5.26
C GLY A 86 -50.51 -26.55 3.94
N PHE A 87 -49.45 -27.31 3.79
CA PHE A 87 -48.69 -27.89 2.67
C PHE A 87 -48.77 -27.31 1.24
N GLU A 88 -49.42 -26.18 0.97
CA GLU A 88 -49.71 -25.69 -0.38
C GLU A 88 -49.16 -24.30 -0.69
N SER A 89 -48.37 -23.66 0.21
CA SER A 89 -47.77 -22.40 -0.13
C SER A 89 -46.26 -22.56 -0.24
N PRO A 90 -45.71 -22.45 -1.47
CA PRO A 90 -44.26 -22.47 -1.67
C PRO A 90 -43.63 -21.28 -0.95
N PHE A 91 -42.57 -21.55 -0.19
CA PHE A 91 -41.78 -20.54 0.46
C PHE A 91 -41.04 -19.74 -0.57
N LYS A 92 -41.21 -18.44 -0.58
CA LYS A 92 -40.35 -17.52 -1.35
C LYS A 92 -39.05 -17.29 -0.57
N SER A 93 -38.21 -18.30 -0.57
CA SER A 93 -36.94 -18.27 0.15
C SER A 93 -35.79 -18.24 -0.81
N GLU A 94 -34.76 -17.53 -0.44
CA GLU A 94 -33.55 -17.38 -1.22
C GLU A 94 -32.33 -17.81 -0.37
N VAL A 95 -31.36 -18.47 -1.01
CA VAL A 95 -30.08 -18.81 -0.39
C VAL A 95 -28.97 -18.02 -1.05
N TYR A 96 -28.23 -17.30 -0.25
CA TYR A 96 -27.05 -16.55 -0.66
C TYR A 96 -25.82 -17.21 -0.07
N PHE A 97 -24.88 -17.57 -0.92
CA PHE A 97 -23.58 -18.06 -0.51
C PHE A 97 -22.59 -16.90 -0.50
N PHE A 98 -21.74 -16.86 0.52
CA PHE A 98 -20.67 -15.89 0.70
C PHE A 98 -19.35 -16.63 0.72
N SER A 99 -18.40 -16.20 -0.10
CA SER A 99 -17.02 -16.66 -0.03
C SER A 99 -16.33 -16.00 1.16
N THR A 100 -15.88 -16.79 2.11
CA THR A 100 -15.07 -16.33 3.25
C THR A 100 -13.58 -16.47 3.02
N ARG A 101 -13.19 -16.84 1.78
CA ARG A 101 -11.79 -16.94 1.36
C ARG A 101 -11.08 -15.61 1.54
N LEU A 102 -9.83 -15.69 1.92
CA LEU A 102 -8.98 -14.52 2.02
C LEU A 102 -8.64 -14.00 0.62
N ARG A 103 -8.98 -12.75 0.35
CA ARG A 103 -8.61 -12.03 -0.87
C ARG A 103 -7.23 -11.44 -0.68
N LEU A 104 -6.25 -12.07 -1.32
CA LEU A 104 -4.84 -11.72 -1.20
C LEU A 104 -4.44 -10.68 -2.26
N ASN A 105 -3.32 -9.99 -1.99
CA ASN A 105 -2.62 -9.15 -2.95
C ASN A 105 -3.48 -8.06 -3.61
N GLN A 106 -4.48 -7.56 -2.89
CA GLN A 106 -5.24 -6.40 -3.35
C GLN A 106 -4.34 -5.17 -3.31
N THR A 107 -4.24 -4.44 -4.41
CA THR A 107 -3.33 -3.30 -4.51
C THR A 107 -3.96 -2.01 -4.04
N TRP A 108 -3.20 -1.18 -3.35
CA TRP A 108 -3.57 0.20 -3.04
C TRP A 108 -2.43 1.14 -3.39
N GLY A 109 -2.75 2.40 -3.68
CA GLY A 109 -1.71 3.39 -3.97
C GLY A 109 -2.31 4.78 -4.11
N THR A 110 -1.48 5.79 -3.87
CA THR A 110 -1.87 7.19 -3.99
C THR A 110 -1.88 7.60 -5.47
N ALA A 111 -3.03 7.99 -5.99
CA ALA A 111 -3.14 8.50 -7.36
C ALA A 111 -2.35 9.81 -7.54
N ASN A 112 -2.41 10.68 -6.54
CA ASN A 112 -1.67 11.94 -6.49
C ASN A 112 -0.73 11.96 -5.27
N PRO A 113 0.42 12.65 -5.37
CA PRO A 113 1.30 12.81 -4.22
C PRO A 113 0.61 13.51 -3.06
N ILE A 114 0.81 12.99 -1.85
CA ILE A 114 0.35 13.59 -0.60
C ILE A 114 1.41 14.57 -0.12
N THR A 115 1.01 15.80 0.21
CA THR A 115 1.92 16.78 0.81
C THR A 115 1.92 16.59 2.32
N VAL A 116 3.09 16.32 2.87
CA VAL A 116 3.34 16.17 4.31
C VAL A 116 4.32 17.20 4.79
N ARG A 117 4.24 17.57 6.07
CA ARG A 117 5.25 18.40 6.71
C ARG A 117 6.45 17.51 7.05
N ASP A 118 7.64 18.03 6.80
CA ASP A 118 8.89 17.36 7.11
C ASP A 118 9.82 18.35 7.78
N HIS A 119 10.48 17.93 8.87
CA HIS A 119 11.35 18.80 9.66
C HIS A 119 12.62 19.18 8.91
N GLU A 120 13.10 18.34 8.00
CA GLU A 120 14.34 18.59 7.25
C GLU A 120 14.09 19.32 5.93
N PHE A 121 12.97 18.98 5.26
CA PHE A 121 12.63 19.52 3.93
C PHE A 121 11.54 20.59 3.97
N GLY A 122 10.95 20.86 5.17
CA GLY A 122 9.83 21.79 5.35
C GLY A 122 8.50 21.22 4.86
N ALA A 123 8.44 20.77 3.60
CA ALA A 123 7.31 20.08 3.02
C ALA A 123 7.80 19.07 1.97
N ALA A 124 7.37 17.83 2.11
CA ALA A 124 7.65 16.76 1.15
C ALA A 124 6.35 16.34 0.46
N ARG A 125 6.45 16.00 -0.83
CA ARG A 125 5.36 15.33 -1.57
C ARG A 125 5.73 13.88 -1.69
N VAL A 126 4.89 12.99 -1.16
CA VAL A 126 5.16 11.55 -1.13
C VAL A 126 4.12 10.79 -1.92
N ARG A 127 4.56 9.75 -2.60
CA ARG A 127 3.71 8.70 -3.18
C ARG A 127 3.93 7.43 -2.38
N ALA A 128 2.85 6.68 -2.18
CA ALA A 128 2.95 5.40 -1.52
C ALA A 128 2.04 4.38 -2.22
N PHE A 129 2.47 3.13 -2.19
CA PHE A 129 1.68 2.01 -2.64
C PHE A 129 2.01 0.76 -1.84
N GLY A 130 1.14 -0.22 -1.95
CA GLY A 130 1.32 -1.48 -1.29
C GLY A 130 0.18 -2.44 -1.56
N ILE A 131 0.05 -3.43 -0.71
CA ILE A 131 -0.98 -4.46 -0.81
C ILE A 131 -1.75 -4.57 0.50
N TYR A 132 -2.97 -5.08 0.39
CA TYR A 132 -3.79 -5.45 1.54
C TYR A 132 -4.52 -6.76 1.26
N SER A 133 -5.01 -7.39 2.30
CA SER A 133 -5.86 -8.56 2.19
C SER A 133 -7.07 -8.44 3.12
N TYR A 134 -8.19 -8.96 2.65
CA TYR A 134 -9.45 -8.94 3.39
C TYR A 134 -10.27 -10.20 3.12
N ARG A 135 -11.25 -10.44 3.97
CA ARG A 135 -12.27 -11.47 3.77
C ARG A 135 -13.62 -11.02 4.29
N ILE A 136 -14.68 -11.69 3.88
CA ILE A 136 -15.99 -11.56 4.53
C ILE A 136 -15.91 -12.26 5.88
N ALA A 137 -16.15 -11.52 6.96
CA ALA A 137 -16.17 -12.02 8.33
C ALA A 137 -17.59 -12.11 8.91
N ASP A 138 -18.49 -11.22 8.46
CA ASP A 138 -19.89 -11.17 8.88
C ASP A 138 -20.80 -11.08 7.63
N ALA A 139 -21.28 -12.23 7.17
CA ALA A 139 -22.13 -12.33 5.99
C ALA A 139 -23.47 -11.59 6.17
N ARG A 140 -24.04 -11.55 7.39
CA ARG A 140 -25.29 -10.82 7.68
C ARG A 140 -25.12 -9.32 7.46
N ARG A 141 -24.04 -8.79 8.01
CA ARG A 141 -23.72 -7.36 7.90
C ARG A 141 -23.36 -6.98 6.47
N PHE A 142 -22.57 -7.83 5.78
CA PHE A 142 -22.22 -7.64 4.39
C PHE A 142 -23.45 -7.64 3.48
N PHE A 143 -24.37 -8.59 3.68
CA PHE A 143 -25.64 -8.63 2.97
C PHE A 143 -26.47 -7.36 3.19
N ALA A 144 -26.65 -6.97 4.44
CA ALA A 144 -27.50 -5.83 4.79
C ALA A 144 -26.96 -4.49 4.29
N LYS A 145 -25.62 -4.31 4.23
CA LYS A 145 -24.99 -3.02 3.91
C LYS A 145 -24.40 -2.92 2.51
N VAL A 146 -24.00 -4.05 1.93
CA VAL A 146 -23.21 -4.06 0.69
C VAL A 146 -23.91 -4.78 -0.44
N SER A 147 -24.03 -6.11 -0.38
CA SER A 147 -24.51 -6.89 -1.52
C SER A 147 -26.02 -6.78 -1.73
N GLY A 148 -26.79 -6.68 -0.66
CA GLY A 148 -28.25 -6.70 -0.76
C GLY A 148 -28.76 -7.94 -1.48
N THR A 149 -29.85 -7.77 -2.25
CA THR A 149 -30.56 -8.84 -2.97
C THR A 149 -30.02 -9.12 -4.38
N ARG A 150 -28.80 -8.73 -4.67
CA ARG A 150 -28.17 -8.98 -5.99
C ARG A 150 -27.96 -10.47 -6.20
N ALA A 151 -28.06 -10.92 -7.46
CA ALA A 151 -27.83 -12.32 -7.81
C ALA A 151 -26.35 -12.72 -7.65
N SER A 152 -25.45 -11.79 -7.91
CA SER A 152 -24.01 -11.92 -7.65
C SER A 152 -23.44 -10.59 -7.23
N TYR A 153 -22.33 -10.62 -6.50
CA TYR A 153 -21.56 -9.45 -6.10
C TYR A 153 -20.07 -9.79 -6.17
N GLY A 154 -19.33 -8.97 -6.91
CA GLY A 154 -17.92 -9.20 -7.21
C GLY A 154 -16.97 -8.33 -6.40
N VAL A 155 -15.69 -8.69 -6.46
CA VAL A 155 -14.56 -7.94 -5.87
C VAL A 155 -14.47 -6.54 -6.47
N ASP A 156 -14.62 -6.40 -7.78
CA ASP A 156 -14.49 -5.14 -8.52
C ASP A 156 -15.41 -4.03 -8.01
N GLU A 157 -16.64 -4.41 -7.60
CA GLU A 157 -17.64 -3.47 -7.13
C GLU A 157 -17.27 -2.87 -5.76
N LEU A 158 -16.46 -3.58 -5.00
CA LEU A 158 -16.06 -3.21 -3.64
C LEU A 158 -14.68 -2.55 -3.59
N GLU A 159 -13.77 -2.97 -4.46
CA GLU A 159 -12.35 -2.63 -4.42
C GLU A 159 -12.10 -1.12 -4.44
N GLY A 160 -12.80 -0.38 -5.28
CA GLY A 160 -12.66 1.07 -5.38
C GLY A 160 -12.91 1.79 -4.06
N GLN A 161 -13.95 1.37 -3.32
CA GLN A 161 -14.29 1.96 -2.02
C GLN A 161 -13.25 1.60 -0.95
N LEU A 162 -12.82 0.34 -0.90
CA LEU A 162 -11.82 -0.12 0.07
C LEU A 162 -10.49 0.59 -0.16
N ARG A 163 -10.04 0.66 -1.39
CA ARG A 163 -8.81 1.37 -1.79
C ARG A 163 -8.88 2.85 -1.40
N SER A 164 -9.96 3.54 -1.72
CA SER A 164 -10.15 4.95 -1.37
C SER A 164 -10.08 5.17 0.15
N THR A 165 -10.72 4.32 0.93
CA THR A 165 -10.69 4.40 2.40
C THR A 165 -9.29 4.19 2.94
N LEU A 166 -8.55 3.19 2.43
CA LEU A 166 -7.17 2.92 2.86
C LEU A 166 -6.23 4.08 2.52
N VAL A 167 -6.32 4.63 1.31
CA VAL A 167 -5.53 5.79 0.89
C VAL A 167 -5.83 7.02 1.75
N THR A 168 -7.11 7.28 2.04
CA THR A 168 -7.50 8.39 2.90
C THR A 168 -6.98 8.21 4.32
N THR A 169 -7.13 7.01 4.90
CA THR A 169 -6.63 6.69 6.23
C THR A 169 -5.11 6.82 6.32
N PHE A 170 -4.41 6.34 5.28
CA PHE A 170 -2.96 6.49 5.14
C PHE A 170 -2.55 7.96 5.08
N ALA A 171 -3.23 8.77 4.25
CA ALA A 171 -2.94 10.20 4.10
C ALA A 171 -3.12 10.97 5.41
N VAL A 172 -4.21 10.70 6.13
CA VAL A 172 -4.48 11.31 7.45
C VAL A 172 -3.40 10.92 8.44
N HIS A 173 -3.08 9.63 8.54
CA HIS A 173 -2.06 9.16 9.47
C HIS A 173 -0.67 9.75 9.15
N LEU A 174 -0.32 9.82 7.88
CA LEU A 174 0.94 10.41 7.44
C LEU A 174 1.02 11.91 7.76
N GLY A 175 -0.11 12.63 7.61
CA GLY A 175 -0.20 14.06 7.95
C GLY A 175 -0.14 14.36 9.45
N GLU A 176 -0.53 13.39 10.29
CA GLU A 176 -0.45 13.46 11.76
C GLU A 176 0.90 12.96 12.30
N SER A 177 1.70 12.27 11.48
CA SER A 177 2.96 11.68 11.88
C SER A 177 4.08 12.71 11.86
N ASP A 178 4.86 12.79 12.94
CA ASP A 178 6.08 13.60 13.02
C ASP A 178 7.33 12.84 12.53
N VAL A 179 7.15 11.69 11.84
CA VAL A 179 8.26 10.88 11.34
C VAL A 179 8.86 11.55 10.10
N PRO A 180 10.16 11.89 10.12
CA PRO A 180 10.84 12.44 8.95
C PRO A 180 10.78 11.47 7.77
N PHE A 181 10.72 11.98 6.54
CA PHE A 181 10.63 11.19 5.33
C PHE A 181 11.74 10.12 5.23
N LEU A 182 12.98 10.50 5.56
CA LEU A 182 14.13 9.59 5.51
C LEU A 182 14.03 8.42 6.48
N ASP A 183 13.32 8.60 7.60
CA ASP A 183 13.09 7.55 8.59
C ASP A 183 11.90 6.64 8.25
N MET A 184 11.04 7.05 7.31
CA MET A 184 9.85 6.29 6.94
C MET A 184 10.18 4.92 6.38
N ALA A 185 11.28 4.79 5.63
CA ALA A 185 11.72 3.52 5.09
C ALA A 185 12.00 2.47 6.17
N GLY A 186 12.56 2.90 7.31
CA GLY A 186 12.82 2.00 8.45
C GLY A 186 11.60 1.75 9.36
N LYS A 187 10.49 2.50 9.16
CA LYS A 187 9.29 2.45 10.01
C LYS A 187 8.03 2.01 9.26
N GLN A 188 8.18 1.41 8.07
CA GLN A 188 7.04 0.99 7.22
C GLN A 188 6.09 0.03 7.94
N ASP A 189 6.61 -0.90 8.73
CA ASP A 189 5.78 -1.86 9.49
C ASP A 189 4.93 -1.16 10.56
N ALA A 190 5.52 -0.21 11.28
CA ALA A 190 4.79 0.57 12.29
C ALA A 190 3.71 1.45 11.66
N LEU A 191 4.03 2.07 10.51
CA LEU A 191 3.10 2.86 9.71
C LEU A 191 1.94 1.96 9.21
N ALA A 192 2.25 0.79 8.66
CA ALA A 192 1.26 -0.16 8.19
C ALA A 192 0.32 -0.61 9.32
N ALA A 193 0.87 -0.98 10.48
CA ALA A 193 0.07 -1.40 11.64
C ALA A 193 -0.87 -0.29 12.14
N ALA A 194 -0.40 0.95 12.17
CA ALA A 194 -1.21 2.10 12.59
C ALA A 194 -2.37 2.38 11.61
N VAL A 195 -2.09 2.32 10.31
CA VAL A 195 -3.12 2.50 9.26
C VAL A 195 -4.12 1.35 9.30
N GLN A 196 -3.66 0.10 9.46
CA GLN A 196 -4.54 -1.07 9.59
C GLN A 196 -5.48 -0.90 10.77
N ALA A 197 -4.97 -0.52 11.94
CA ALA A 197 -5.78 -0.31 13.14
C ALA A 197 -6.85 0.78 12.95
N LYS A 198 -6.51 1.88 12.25
CA LYS A 198 -7.45 2.97 11.96
C LYS A 198 -8.50 2.60 10.90
N ALA A 199 -8.13 1.77 9.92
CA ALA A 199 -9.03 1.35 8.84
C ALA A 199 -9.93 0.17 9.22
N ALA A 200 -9.51 -0.71 10.12
CA ALA A 200 -10.23 -1.92 10.52
C ALA A 200 -11.70 -1.69 10.92
N PRO A 201 -12.07 -0.63 11.67
CA PRO A 201 -13.47 -0.35 12.01
C PRO A 201 -14.36 -0.16 10.78
N PHE A 202 -13.86 0.49 9.73
CA PHE A 202 -14.61 0.68 8.48
C PHE A 202 -14.89 -0.67 7.79
N PHE A 203 -13.87 -1.54 7.71
CA PHE A 203 -14.05 -2.88 7.15
C PHE A 203 -15.05 -3.69 7.97
N THR A 204 -14.92 -3.66 9.29
CA THR A 204 -15.86 -4.36 10.20
C THR A 204 -17.29 -3.84 10.05
N ASP A 205 -17.48 -2.55 9.81
CA ASP A 205 -18.80 -1.97 9.59
C ASP A 205 -19.46 -2.49 8.32
N LEU A 206 -18.69 -2.85 7.30
CA LEU A 206 -19.17 -3.49 6.08
C LEU A 206 -19.31 -5.03 6.19
N GLY A 207 -18.95 -5.62 7.33
CA GLY A 207 -18.94 -7.08 7.51
C GLY A 207 -17.66 -7.75 7.01
N LEU A 208 -16.59 -6.98 6.80
CA LEU A 208 -15.29 -7.44 6.35
C LEU A 208 -14.27 -7.47 7.51
N ALA A 209 -13.23 -8.28 7.35
CA ALA A 209 -12.02 -8.20 8.17
C ALA A 209 -10.85 -7.78 7.29
N LEU A 210 -10.15 -6.70 7.66
CA LEU A 210 -8.87 -6.32 7.08
C LEU A 210 -7.78 -7.16 7.77
N GLU A 211 -7.30 -8.20 7.09
CA GLU A 211 -6.36 -9.16 7.68
C GLU A 211 -4.92 -8.66 7.63
N THR A 212 -4.52 -8.08 6.49
CA THR A 212 -3.21 -7.46 6.35
C THR A 212 -3.29 -6.14 5.62
N PHE A 213 -2.40 -5.23 6.00
CA PHE A 213 -2.13 -4.00 5.25
C PHE A 213 -0.63 -3.80 5.23
N GLN A 214 -0.04 -3.64 4.05
CA GLN A 214 1.40 -3.49 3.87
C GLN A 214 1.69 -2.26 3.02
N VAL A 215 2.71 -1.53 3.43
CA VAL A 215 3.30 -0.43 2.67
C VAL A 215 4.55 -0.99 1.99
N GLN A 216 4.54 -1.09 0.67
CA GLN A 216 5.67 -1.63 -0.10
C GLN A 216 6.69 -0.56 -0.45
N SER A 217 6.21 0.66 -0.70
CA SER A 217 7.09 1.79 -1.03
C SER A 217 6.46 3.09 -0.60
N VAL A 218 7.31 3.99 -0.13
CA VAL A 218 7.03 5.42 0.04
C VAL A 218 8.15 6.16 -0.71
N SER A 219 7.80 6.86 -1.77
CA SER A 219 8.75 7.56 -2.66
C SER A 219 8.42 9.03 -2.81
N LEU A 220 9.41 9.81 -3.16
CA LEU A 220 9.25 11.19 -3.61
C LEU A 220 8.89 11.20 -5.11
N PRO A 221 8.19 12.22 -5.63
CA PRO A 221 8.12 12.47 -7.05
C PRO A 221 9.51 12.75 -7.65
N ASP A 222 9.72 12.30 -8.88
CA ASP A 222 11.02 12.35 -9.59
C ASP A 222 11.74 13.70 -9.48
N ALA A 223 11.00 14.81 -9.60
CA ALA A 223 11.54 16.17 -9.49
C ALA A 223 12.11 16.52 -8.08
N LEU A 224 11.68 15.79 -7.04
CA LEU A 224 12.22 15.95 -5.68
C LEU A 224 13.34 14.94 -5.40
N GLU A 225 13.30 13.77 -6.02
CA GLU A 225 14.39 12.79 -5.96
C GLU A 225 15.68 13.37 -6.52
N GLU A 226 15.62 14.04 -7.68
CA GLU A 226 16.78 14.71 -8.26
C GLU A 226 17.40 15.76 -7.30
N ARG A 227 16.57 16.55 -6.63
CA ARG A 227 17.04 17.55 -5.65
C ARG A 227 17.59 16.91 -4.37
N LEU A 228 17.03 15.79 -3.95
CA LEU A 228 17.54 15.03 -2.82
C LEU A 228 18.91 14.45 -3.14
N ASP A 229 19.07 13.88 -4.35
CA ASP A 229 20.34 13.34 -4.83
C ASP A 229 21.41 14.44 -4.94
N GLU A 230 21.05 15.63 -5.44
CA GLU A 230 21.95 16.79 -5.44
C GLU A 230 22.38 17.19 -4.02
N ARG A 231 21.45 17.20 -3.06
CA ARG A 231 21.74 17.55 -1.67
C ARG A 231 22.60 16.50 -0.97
N ILE A 232 22.31 15.21 -1.23
CA ILE A 232 23.14 14.10 -0.76
C ILE A 232 24.54 14.23 -1.35
N GLY A 233 24.65 14.50 -2.66
CA GLY A 233 25.92 14.75 -3.34
C GLY A 233 26.70 15.92 -2.76
N MET A 234 26.01 17.02 -2.39
CA MET A 234 26.63 18.17 -1.68
C MET A 234 27.12 17.78 -0.28
N GLY A 235 26.37 16.98 0.46
CA GLY A 235 26.73 16.48 1.79
C GLY A 235 28.02 15.63 1.76
N PHE A 236 28.15 14.75 0.75
CA PHE A 236 29.38 13.97 0.55
C PHE A 236 30.58 14.80 0.11
N ALA A 237 30.35 15.91 -0.59
CA ALA A 237 31.47 16.79 -1.05
C ALA A 237 32.09 17.61 0.07
N GLY A 238 31.39 17.82 1.19
CA GLY A 238 31.90 18.50 2.40
C GLY A 238 32.39 19.94 2.22
N ASP A 239 32.51 20.40 0.98
CA ASP A 239 33.02 21.73 0.59
C ASP A 239 32.37 22.19 -0.72
N LEU A 240 31.76 23.35 -0.72
CA LEU A 240 31.16 24.02 -1.89
C LEU A 240 32.10 24.09 -3.08
N GLY A 241 33.43 24.25 -2.84
CA GLY A 241 34.45 24.26 -3.86
C GLY A 241 34.59 22.91 -4.59
N ARG A 242 34.54 21.79 -3.87
CA ARG A 242 34.57 20.44 -4.46
C ARG A 242 33.30 20.13 -5.22
N TYR A 243 32.16 20.58 -4.71
CA TYR A 243 30.87 20.41 -5.41
C TYR A 243 30.83 21.19 -6.72
N GLY A 244 31.32 22.43 -6.74
CA GLY A 244 31.46 23.22 -7.96
C GLY A 244 32.34 22.53 -9.01
N GLN A 245 33.46 21.92 -8.58
CA GLN A 245 34.33 21.12 -9.46
C GLN A 245 33.64 19.86 -9.99
N PHE A 246 32.86 19.16 -9.16
CA PHE A 246 32.11 18.01 -9.57
C PHE A 246 31.00 18.33 -10.58
N GLN A 247 30.25 19.42 -10.36
CA GLN A 247 29.23 19.90 -11.29
C GLN A 247 29.85 20.39 -12.61
N ALA A 248 30.99 21.07 -12.55
CA ALA A 248 31.70 21.47 -13.74
C ALA A 248 32.20 20.26 -14.55
N ALA A 249 32.70 19.22 -13.88
CA ALA A 249 33.12 17.97 -14.54
C ALA A 249 31.95 17.22 -15.18
N ARG A 250 30.76 17.24 -14.56
CA ARG A 250 29.55 16.62 -15.08
C ARG A 250 28.91 17.38 -16.24
N SER A 251 29.08 18.70 -16.30
CA SER A 251 28.55 19.54 -17.38
C SER A 251 29.36 19.42 -18.68
N VAL A 252 30.66 19.06 -18.59
CA VAL A 252 31.55 18.93 -19.75
C VAL A 252 31.05 17.91 -20.79
N PRO A 253 30.66 16.64 -20.44
CA PRO A 253 30.12 15.69 -21.40
C PRO A 253 28.81 16.16 -22.01
N ILE A 254 27.94 16.82 -21.23
CA ILE A 254 26.63 17.31 -21.68
C ILE A 254 26.82 18.44 -22.69
N ALA A 255 27.77 19.37 -22.44
CA ALA A 255 28.11 20.44 -23.34
C ALA A 255 28.79 19.94 -24.62
N ALA A 256 29.61 18.87 -24.53
CA ALA A 256 30.24 18.21 -25.66
C ALA A 256 29.24 17.50 -26.55
N ALA A 257 28.17 16.93 -25.99
CA ALA A 257 27.14 16.23 -26.71
C ALA A 257 26.15 17.18 -27.42
N ALA A 258 26.04 18.44 -26.96
CA ALA A 258 25.09 19.42 -27.48
C ALA A 258 25.49 20.01 -28.86
N GLY A 259 26.75 19.89 -29.31
CA GLY A 259 27.22 20.31 -30.63
C GLY A 259 26.98 21.80 -30.96
N GLY A 260 27.84 22.43 -31.75
CA GLY A 260 27.65 23.79 -32.22
C GLY A 260 28.55 24.82 -31.53
N THR A 261 28.48 26.09 -31.99
CA THR A 261 29.30 27.23 -31.51
C THR A 261 29.14 27.50 -30.00
N ALA A 262 28.02 27.16 -29.41
CA ALA A 262 27.77 27.24 -27.96
C ALA A 262 28.63 26.23 -27.17
N GLY A 263 28.84 25.02 -27.69
CA GLY A 263 29.69 23.99 -27.09
C GLY A 263 31.16 24.38 -27.10
N ALA A 264 31.64 25.06 -28.15
CA ALA A 264 33.03 25.55 -28.23
C ALA A 264 33.34 26.67 -27.23
N GLY A 265 32.38 27.58 -26.97
CA GLY A 265 32.52 28.66 -26.01
C GLY A 265 32.55 28.15 -24.56
N VAL A 266 31.71 27.21 -24.22
CA VAL A 266 31.67 26.56 -22.88
C VAL A 266 32.92 25.71 -22.67
N GLY A 267 33.40 25.00 -23.71
CA GLY A 267 34.64 24.18 -23.64
C GLY A 267 35.86 25.03 -23.34
N MET A 268 35.99 26.23 -23.94
CA MET A 268 37.12 27.16 -23.66
C MET A 268 37.03 27.76 -22.26
N GLY A 269 35.85 28.20 -21.82
CA GLY A 269 35.64 28.78 -20.50
C GLY A 269 35.90 27.77 -19.36
N VAL A 270 35.41 26.57 -19.49
CA VAL A 270 35.62 25.48 -18.52
C VAL A 270 37.07 25.02 -18.53
N GLY A 271 37.73 24.97 -19.73
CA GLY A 271 39.13 24.58 -19.85
C GLY A 271 40.08 25.57 -19.15
N VAL A 272 39.83 26.88 -19.26
CA VAL A 272 40.61 27.93 -18.56
C VAL A 272 40.35 27.88 -17.05
N ALA A 273 39.11 27.73 -16.61
CA ALA A 273 38.76 27.62 -15.18
C ALA A 273 39.37 26.35 -14.53
N MET A 274 39.35 25.24 -15.23
CA MET A 274 39.94 23.97 -14.78
C MET A 274 41.48 24.05 -14.78
N GLY A 275 42.07 24.70 -15.77
CA GLY A 275 43.52 24.98 -15.83
C GLY A 275 43.98 25.81 -14.65
N GLN A 276 43.25 26.86 -14.29
CA GLN A 276 43.56 27.69 -13.12
C GLN A 276 43.37 26.93 -11.80
N ALA A 277 42.26 26.11 -11.67
CA ALA A 277 42.04 25.31 -10.48
C ALA A 277 43.10 24.22 -10.29
N MET A 278 43.59 23.60 -11.38
CA MET A 278 44.74 22.68 -11.33
C MET A 278 46.05 23.38 -11.01
N ALA A 279 46.27 24.58 -11.55
CA ALA A 279 47.44 25.38 -11.22
C ALA A 279 47.48 25.74 -9.72
N HIS A 280 46.35 26.05 -9.11
CA HIS A 280 46.25 26.29 -7.66
C HIS A 280 46.36 25.01 -6.82
N ALA A 281 45.93 23.84 -7.33
CA ALA A 281 46.05 22.57 -6.64
C ALA A 281 47.48 21.99 -6.65
N VAL A 282 48.31 22.41 -7.62
CA VAL A 282 49.71 21.97 -7.77
C VAL A 282 50.69 22.95 -7.14
N THR A 283 50.25 24.20 -6.79
CA THR A 283 51.08 25.10 -5.99
C THR A 283 51.17 24.51 -4.57
N PRO A 284 52.35 24.02 -4.13
CA PRO A 284 52.54 23.62 -2.75
C PRO A 284 52.19 24.82 -1.87
N ALA A 285 51.29 24.63 -0.91
CA ALA A 285 51.01 25.63 0.11
C ALA A 285 52.34 26.12 0.64
N ALA A 286 52.61 27.43 0.49
CA ALA A 286 53.82 28.02 0.98
C ALA A 286 53.93 27.67 2.46
N ALA A 287 54.83 26.76 2.80
CA ALA A 287 55.04 26.31 4.18
C ALA A 287 55.30 27.56 5.02
N ALA A 288 54.49 27.78 6.04
CA ALA A 288 54.69 28.91 6.95
C ALA A 288 56.11 28.79 7.48
N LYS A 289 56.93 29.83 7.20
CA LYS A 289 58.30 29.87 7.66
C LYS A 289 58.29 30.01 9.18
N VAL A 290 58.93 29.09 9.87
CA VAL A 290 59.09 29.12 11.31
C VAL A 290 60.35 29.94 11.60
N VAL A 291 60.27 31.00 12.41
CA VAL A 291 61.39 31.81 12.81
C VAL A 291 61.98 31.29 14.10
N CYS A 292 63.30 31.08 14.10
CA CYS A 292 63.98 30.64 15.31
C CYS A 292 63.98 31.74 16.37
N PRO A 293 63.56 31.53 17.61
CA PRO A 293 63.49 32.53 18.65
C PRO A 293 64.90 32.93 19.16
N ALA A 294 65.94 32.11 18.93
CA ALA A 294 67.30 32.37 19.42
C ALA A 294 68.14 33.12 18.44
N CYS A 295 68.01 32.89 17.09
CA CYS A 295 68.92 33.56 16.10
C CYS A 295 68.11 34.28 14.98
N ASN A 296 66.78 34.31 15.04
CA ASN A 296 65.85 34.91 14.06
C ASN A 296 66.03 34.39 12.62
N ALA A 297 66.63 33.23 12.41
CA ALA A 297 66.69 32.57 11.11
C ALA A 297 65.32 32.06 10.69
N ALA A 298 64.92 32.35 9.43
CA ALA A 298 63.67 31.85 8.84
C ALA A 298 63.92 30.45 8.28
N LEU A 299 63.19 29.46 8.77
CA LEU A 299 63.32 28.05 8.43
C LEU A 299 62.10 27.56 7.57
N ASP A 300 62.42 26.84 6.54
CA ASP A 300 61.40 26.29 5.61
C ASP A 300 60.69 24.99 6.09
N ARG A 301 61.14 24.50 7.25
CA ARG A 301 60.54 23.28 7.88
C ARG A 301 60.52 23.38 9.40
N ALA A 302 59.48 22.90 10.03
CA ALA A 302 59.45 22.66 11.46
C ALA A 302 60.40 21.50 11.82
N SER A 303 61.51 21.83 12.48
CA SER A 303 62.45 20.83 13.04
C SER A 303 62.54 21.05 14.55
N LYS A 304 62.97 20.03 15.32
CA LYS A 304 63.11 20.17 16.78
C LYS A 304 64.24 21.08 17.22
N PHE A 305 65.18 21.33 16.33
CA PHE A 305 66.33 22.18 16.60
C PHE A 305 66.66 23.10 15.38
N CYS A 306 67.11 24.28 15.60
CA CYS A 306 67.54 25.21 14.56
C CYS A 306 68.81 24.72 13.89
N PRO A 307 68.89 24.55 12.58
CA PRO A 307 70.11 24.12 11.89
C PRO A 307 71.21 25.17 11.90
N GLU A 308 70.89 26.47 12.09
CA GLU A 308 71.86 27.57 12.08
C GLU A 308 72.49 27.79 13.44
N CYS A 309 71.76 27.63 14.56
CA CYS A 309 72.34 27.93 15.89
C CYS A 309 72.19 26.74 16.88
N GLY A 310 71.66 25.63 16.50
CA GLY A 310 71.46 24.48 17.35
C GLY A 310 70.39 24.62 18.49
N GLY A 311 69.76 25.80 18.62
CA GLY A 311 68.76 26.04 19.66
C GLY A 311 67.42 25.24 19.46
N PRO A 312 66.71 24.85 20.51
CA PRO A 312 65.46 24.14 20.39
C PRO A 312 64.41 25.09 19.80
N LEU A 313 63.62 24.54 18.87
CA LEU A 313 62.43 25.15 18.29
C LEU A 313 61.21 24.50 18.95
N ALA A 314 60.42 25.30 19.68
CA ALA A 314 59.25 24.85 20.40
C ALA A 314 58.09 24.50 19.44
#